data_0cdf88597e27e772f814af87ab2ad310
#
_entry.id   0cdf88597e27e772f814af87ab2ad310
#
_cell.length_a   1.000
_cell.length_b   1.000
_cell.length_c   1.000
_cell.angle_alpha   90.00
_cell.angle_beta   90.00
_cell.angle_gamma   90.00
#
_symmetry.space_group_name_H-M   'P 1'
#
loop_
_entity.id
_entity.type
_entity.pdbx_description
1 polymer ?
#
loop_
_entity_poly.entity_id
_entity_poly.type
_entity_poly.pdbx_seq_one_letter_code
_entity_poly.pdbx_strand_id
1 'polypeptide(L)'
;MIALEDYPNAPDFFHAYRYWLAQPDVERAPGGWQYRGRFYPDYLFVGGASFAIFREALKHCTGRGIDVGAGLWPLPGAIPVDLERGPGRQHTLEDFAPRSLQFVFSSHCLEHITDWNAELDRWVQRLAPGGILFLYLPHPDCEIWHPGSAFVGDGHKWKPTPALLRDAIAARGGHVVAADDGPDAMHSFHLAARFD
;
A
#
# COMPACT_ATOMS: atom_id res chain seq x y z
N MET A 1 12.90 12.20 -12.10
CA MET A 1 12.91 10.89 -11.45
C MET A 1 14.02 10.94 -10.42
N ILE A 2 13.74 10.73 -9.14
CA ILE A 2 14.74 10.71 -8.07
C ILE A 2 15.61 9.47 -8.32
N ALA A 3 16.93 9.60 -8.20
CA ALA A 3 17.82 8.45 -8.33
C ALA A 3 17.63 7.50 -7.13
N LEU A 4 17.88 6.20 -7.31
CA LEU A 4 17.62 5.21 -6.26
C LEU A 4 18.45 5.48 -4.99
N GLU A 5 19.70 5.93 -5.18
CA GLU A 5 20.63 6.31 -4.11
C GLU A 5 20.18 7.55 -3.31
N ASP A 6 19.28 8.36 -3.85
CA ASP A 6 18.76 9.56 -3.19
C ASP A 6 17.59 9.26 -2.23
N TYR A 7 17.11 8.01 -2.20
CA TYR A 7 16.07 7.62 -1.25
C TYR A 7 16.66 7.43 0.15
N PRO A 8 16.05 8.02 1.20
CA PRO A 8 16.60 8.01 2.57
C PRO A 8 16.79 6.61 3.16
N ASN A 9 16.02 5.64 2.70
CA ASN A 9 16.04 4.25 3.16
C ASN A 9 16.74 3.30 2.17
N ALA A 10 17.41 3.84 1.14
CA ALA A 10 18.12 3.03 0.15
C ALA A 10 19.08 1.99 0.78
N PRO A 11 19.82 2.29 1.88
CA PRO A 11 20.70 1.30 2.52
C PRO A 11 19.96 0.05 3.01
N ASP A 12 18.77 0.19 3.58
CA ASP A 12 17.96 -0.93 4.09
C ASP A 12 17.39 -1.76 2.95
N PHE A 13 16.99 -1.10 1.87
CA PHE A 13 16.52 -1.76 0.66
C PHE A 13 17.63 -2.48 -0.11
N PHE A 14 18.88 -2.06 -0.01
CA PHE A 14 19.99 -2.79 -0.62
C PHE A 14 20.13 -4.21 -0.07
N HIS A 15 19.64 -4.54 1.12
CA HIS A 15 19.56 -5.91 1.61
C HIS A 15 18.55 -6.75 0.85
N ALA A 16 17.34 -6.26 0.67
CA ALA A 16 16.33 -6.90 -0.17
C ALA A 16 16.75 -6.94 -1.64
N TYR A 17 17.42 -5.89 -2.09
CA TYR A 17 17.99 -5.75 -3.41
C TYR A 17 19.05 -6.80 -3.73
N ARG A 18 19.96 -7.10 -2.80
CA ARG A 18 20.97 -8.15 -2.96
C ARG A 18 20.34 -9.52 -3.19
N TYR A 19 19.23 -9.78 -2.50
CA TYR A 19 18.50 -11.03 -2.68
C TYR A 19 17.85 -11.11 -4.06
N TRP A 20 17.29 -10.01 -4.53
CA TRP A 20 16.73 -9.87 -5.85
C TRP A 20 17.79 -10.03 -6.95
N LEU A 21 18.92 -9.35 -6.80
CA LEU A 21 20.05 -9.44 -7.72
C LEU A 21 20.70 -10.83 -7.79
N ALA A 22 20.55 -11.64 -6.76
CA ALA A 22 21.04 -13.02 -6.74
C ALA A 22 20.14 -14.00 -7.52
N GLN A 23 18.97 -13.56 -7.99
CA GLN A 23 18.10 -14.41 -8.79
C GLN A 23 18.64 -14.52 -10.23
N PRO A 24 18.72 -15.74 -10.79
CA PRO A 24 19.37 -15.97 -12.10
C PRO A 24 18.68 -15.28 -13.29
N ASP A 25 17.39 -14.96 -13.15
CA ASP A 25 16.56 -14.44 -14.24
C ASP A 25 16.36 -12.91 -14.12
N VAL A 26 17.16 -12.22 -13.30
CA VAL A 26 17.06 -10.78 -13.08
C VAL A 26 18.13 -10.04 -13.89
N GLU A 27 17.69 -9.11 -14.72
CA GLU A 27 18.58 -8.28 -15.55
C GLU A 27 18.31 -6.79 -15.31
N ARG A 28 19.37 -5.99 -15.24
CA ARG A 28 19.25 -4.54 -15.14
C ARG A 28 18.73 -3.94 -16.44
N ALA A 29 17.76 -3.02 -16.31
CA ALA A 29 17.22 -2.24 -17.43
C ALA A 29 17.19 -0.75 -17.06
N PRO A 30 17.11 0.19 -18.01
CA PRO A 30 16.98 1.60 -17.71
C PRO A 30 15.76 1.90 -16.83
N GLY A 31 15.99 2.47 -15.63
CA GLY A 31 14.95 2.83 -14.66
C GLY A 31 14.28 1.66 -13.93
N GLY A 32 14.87 0.45 -14.00
CA GLY A 32 14.30 -0.72 -13.34
C GLY A 32 15.00 -2.02 -13.69
N TRP A 33 14.25 -3.10 -13.61
CA TRP A 33 14.72 -4.47 -13.73
C TRP A 33 13.79 -5.30 -14.60
N GLN A 34 14.35 -6.23 -15.35
CA GLN A 34 13.61 -7.28 -16.04
C GLN A 34 13.68 -8.57 -15.24
N TYR A 35 12.54 -9.21 -15.05
CA TYR A 35 12.44 -10.53 -14.45
C TYR A 35 11.32 -11.31 -15.12
N ARG A 36 11.68 -12.48 -15.70
CA ARG A 36 10.75 -13.35 -16.41
C ARG A 36 9.90 -12.61 -17.48
N GLY A 37 10.56 -11.70 -18.22
CA GLY A 37 9.92 -10.94 -19.29
C GLY A 37 9.04 -9.77 -18.84
N ARG A 38 9.03 -9.43 -17.53
CA ARG A 38 8.32 -8.27 -16.97
C ARG A 38 9.31 -7.22 -16.50
N PHE A 39 8.94 -5.96 -16.68
CA PHE A 39 9.69 -4.82 -16.17
C PHE A 39 9.16 -4.40 -14.79
N TYR A 40 10.10 -4.17 -13.87
CA TYR A 40 9.85 -3.71 -12.52
C TYR A 40 10.63 -2.41 -12.28
N PRO A 41 9.93 -1.26 -12.08
CA PRO A 41 10.58 0.03 -11.84
C PRO A 41 11.40 0.05 -10.55
N ASP A 42 12.52 0.80 -10.53
CA ASP A 42 13.42 0.89 -9.38
C ASP A 42 12.71 1.24 -8.06
N TYR A 43 11.80 2.18 -8.08
CA TYR A 43 11.16 2.64 -6.85
C TYR A 43 10.15 1.66 -6.23
N LEU A 44 9.77 0.58 -6.90
CA LEU A 44 9.06 -0.53 -6.26
C LEU A 44 9.87 -1.13 -5.10
N PHE A 45 11.19 -1.07 -5.22
CA PHE A 45 12.13 -1.66 -4.27
C PHE A 45 12.47 -0.74 -3.10
N VAL A 46 12.10 0.52 -3.15
CA VAL A 46 12.34 1.50 -2.08
C VAL A 46 11.06 1.99 -1.40
N GLY A 47 9.94 1.26 -1.58
CA GLY A 47 8.67 1.62 -0.97
C GLY A 47 7.98 2.83 -1.60
N GLY A 48 8.45 3.28 -2.76
CA GLY A 48 7.96 4.47 -3.41
C GLY A 48 6.73 4.29 -4.31
N ALA A 49 6.11 3.10 -4.33
CA ALA A 49 4.93 2.84 -5.15
C ALA A 49 3.76 3.78 -4.83
N SER A 50 3.62 4.21 -3.57
CA SER A 50 2.58 5.13 -3.12
C SER A 50 2.57 6.47 -3.88
N PHE A 51 3.72 6.95 -4.38
CA PHE A 51 3.77 8.17 -5.20
C PHE A 51 2.93 8.07 -6.47
N ALA A 52 2.82 6.89 -7.06
CA ALA A 52 2.04 6.70 -8.28
C ALA A 52 0.55 6.96 -8.07
N ILE A 53 0.04 6.69 -6.87
CA ILE A 53 -1.38 6.78 -6.54
C ILE A 53 -1.77 8.10 -5.84
N PHE A 54 -0.83 8.90 -5.35
CA PHE A 54 -1.16 10.12 -4.59
C PHE A 54 -2.11 11.06 -5.32
N ARG A 55 -1.89 11.28 -6.61
CA ARG A 55 -2.76 12.15 -7.42
C ARG A 55 -4.21 11.66 -7.47
N GLU A 56 -4.41 10.37 -7.56
CA GLU A 56 -5.75 9.77 -7.55
C GLU A 56 -6.33 9.79 -6.14
N ALA A 57 -5.56 9.36 -5.14
CA ALA A 57 -5.98 9.34 -3.75
C ALA A 57 -6.46 10.71 -3.26
N LEU A 58 -5.75 11.79 -3.60
CA LEU A 58 -6.10 13.16 -3.20
C LEU A 58 -7.41 13.70 -3.77
N LYS A 59 -7.98 13.06 -4.79
CA LYS A 59 -9.33 13.38 -5.27
C LYS A 59 -10.43 12.90 -4.30
N HIS A 60 -10.12 11.90 -3.50
CA HIS A 60 -11.07 11.21 -2.61
C HIS A 60 -10.75 11.45 -1.14
N CYS A 61 -9.48 11.48 -0.77
CA CYS A 61 -8.97 11.64 0.58
C CYS A 61 -8.88 13.13 0.95
N THR A 62 -9.99 13.72 1.37
CA THR A 62 -10.09 15.13 1.74
C THR A 62 -10.52 15.31 3.20
N GLY A 63 -10.07 16.39 3.83
CA GLY A 63 -10.36 16.66 5.24
C GLY A 63 -9.39 15.98 6.19
N ARG A 64 -9.85 15.65 7.40
CA ARG A 64 -9.02 15.00 8.43
C ARG A 64 -8.98 13.49 8.21
N GLY A 65 -7.81 12.94 7.93
CA GLY A 65 -7.64 11.50 7.74
C GLY A 65 -6.24 11.01 8.08
N ILE A 66 -6.07 9.72 7.95
CA ILE A 66 -4.83 9.01 8.28
C ILE A 66 -4.30 8.24 7.08
N ASP A 67 -2.99 8.00 7.10
CA ASP A 67 -2.31 7.07 6.21
C ASP A 67 -1.76 5.91 7.05
N VAL A 68 -2.33 4.72 6.88
CA VAL A 68 -1.96 3.53 7.66
C VAL A 68 -0.87 2.75 6.94
N GLY A 69 0.23 2.53 7.64
CA GLY A 69 1.45 1.96 7.08
C GLY A 69 2.22 2.99 6.24
N ALA A 70 2.14 4.25 6.63
CA ALA A 70 2.70 5.40 5.90
C ALA A 70 4.21 5.31 5.66
N GLY A 71 4.93 4.61 6.53
CA GLY A 71 6.38 4.51 6.45
C GLY A 71 7.04 5.89 6.36
N LEU A 72 7.89 6.06 5.36
CA LEU A 72 8.59 7.34 5.08
C LEU A 72 7.85 8.24 4.08
N TRP A 73 6.76 7.77 3.49
CA TRP A 73 6.10 8.42 2.36
C TRP A 73 4.59 8.62 2.61
N PRO A 74 4.22 9.39 3.65
CA PRO A 74 2.80 9.62 3.93
C PRO A 74 2.10 10.36 2.80
N LEU A 75 0.83 10.03 2.59
CA LEU A 75 -0.04 10.80 1.70
C LEU A 75 -0.07 12.27 2.15
N PRO A 76 0.19 13.24 1.27
CA PRO A 76 0.16 14.66 1.62
C PRO A 76 -1.13 15.06 2.33
N GLY A 77 -1.02 15.64 3.52
CA GLY A 77 -2.15 16.07 4.34
C GLY A 77 -2.77 14.98 5.23
N ALA A 78 -2.38 13.73 5.10
CA ALA A 78 -2.76 12.67 6.01
C ALA A 78 -1.87 12.65 7.27
N ILE A 79 -2.41 12.16 8.38
CA ILE A 79 -1.65 11.89 9.60
C ILE A 79 -1.03 10.50 9.46
N PRO A 80 0.30 10.35 9.49
CA PRO A 80 0.94 9.05 9.35
C PRO A 80 0.68 8.17 10.57
N VAL A 81 0.31 6.93 10.33
CA VAL A 81 -0.01 5.91 11.34
C VAL A 81 0.76 4.64 11.01
N ASP A 82 1.37 4.05 12.02
CA ASP A 82 2.02 2.73 11.92
C ASP A 82 1.52 1.81 13.04
N LEU A 83 1.82 0.51 12.93
CA LEU A 83 1.42 -0.50 13.92
C LEU A 83 1.99 -0.21 15.31
N GLU A 84 3.20 0.32 15.38
CA GLU A 84 3.92 0.65 16.60
C GLU A 84 4.48 2.06 16.54
N ARG A 85 4.54 2.71 17.71
CA ARG A 85 5.21 4.00 17.87
C ARG A 85 6.73 3.80 17.83
N GLY A 86 7.43 4.74 17.22
CA GLY A 86 8.88 4.70 17.11
C GLY A 86 9.43 6.00 16.53
N PRO A 87 10.73 6.07 16.27
CA PRO A 87 11.33 7.22 15.60
C PRO A 87 10.62 7.49 14.27
N GLY A 88 10.02 8.69 14.12
CA GLY A 88 9.21 9.07 12.96
C GLY A 88 7.79 8.48 12.92
N ARG A 89 7.40 7.65 13.89
CA ARG A 89 6.10 6.96 14.00
C ARG A 89 5.41 7.41 15.27
N GLN A 90 4.70 8.53 15.22
CA GLN A 90 4.14 9.18 16.41
C GLN A 90 2.74 8.68 16.77
N HIS A 91 1.99 8.14 15.79
CA HIS A 91 0.61 7.76 15.94
C HIS A 91 0.38 6.28 15.64
N THR A 92 -0.60 5.72 16.37
CA THR A 92 -1.20 4.42 16.08
C THR A 92 -2.69 4.62 15.83
N LEU A 93 -3.39 3.59 15.35
CA LEU A 93 -4.83 3.67 15.09
C LEU A 93 -5.65 4.00 16.33
N GLU A 94 -5.18 3.63 17.53
CA GLU A 94 -5.84 3.87 18.83
C GLU A 94 -5.90 5.34 19.21
N ASP A 95 -5.07 6.19 18.61
CA ASP A 95 -5.10 7.65 18.87
C ASP A 95 -6.33 8.33 18.24
N PHE A 96 -7.09 7.61 17.42
CA PHE A 96 -8.24 8.14 16.71
C PHE A 96 -9.54 7.51 17.23
N ALA A 97 -10.47 8.37 17.65
CA ALA A 97 -11.78 7.92 18.09
C ALA A 97 -12.57 7.27 16.95
N PRO A 98 -13.46 6.32 17.23
CA PRO A 98 -14.40 5.82 16.24
C PRO A 98 -15.20 6.96 15.58
N ARG A 99 -15.49 6.81 14.29
CA ARG A 99 -16.30 7.73 13.49
C ARG A 99 -15.77 9.18 13.48
N SER A 100 -14.43 9.36 13.51
CA SER A 100 -13.80 10.68 13.60
C SER A 100 -12.99 11.12 12.37
N LEU A 101 -12.82 10.22 11.38
CA LEU A 101 -11.98 10.47 10.21
C LEU A 101 -12.82 10.59 8.94
N GLN A 102 -12.50 11.57 8.11
CA GLN A 102 -13.07 11.70 6.78
C GLN A 102 -12.45 10.69 5.79
N PHE A 103 -11.23 10.27 6.03
CA PHE A 103 -10.64 9.20 5.23
C PHE A 103 -9.62 8.35 6.02
N VAL A 104 -9.47 7.12 5.56
CA VAL A 104 -8.35 6.22 5.84
C VAL A 104 -7.75 5.86 4.50
N PHE A 105 -6.48 6.20 4.32
CA PHE A 105 -5.67 5.80 3.18
C PHE A 105 -4.67 4.73 3.62
N SER A 106 -4.39 3.78 2.75
CA SER A 106 -3.33 2.79 2.96
C SER A 106 -2.76 2.32 1.63
N SER A 107 -1.44 2.30 1.56
CA SER A 107 -0.70 1.88 0.38
C SER A 107 0.31 0.81 0.75
N HIS A 108 0.20 -0.39 0.13
CA HIS A 108 1.14 -1.50 0.35
C HIS A 108 1.39 -1.81 1.83
N CYS A 109 0.31 -1.94 2.61
CA CYS A 109 0.35 -2.22 4.05
C CYS A 109 -0.54 -3.41 4.42
N LEU A 110 -1.77 -3.45 3.91
CA LEU A 110 -2.77 -4.44 4.34
C LEU A 110 -2.33 -5.88 4.04
N GLU A 111 -1.58 -6.10 2.96
CA GLU A 111 -1.04 -7.41 2.57
C GLU A 111 0.00 -7.97 3.56
N HIS A 112 0.57 -7.12 4.40
CA HIS A 112 1.51 -7.52 5.47
C HIS A 112 0.79 -7.99 6.74
N ILE A 113 -0.53 -7.80 6.84
CA ILE A 113 -1.31 -8.10 8.03
C ILE A 113 -1.97 -9.46 7.91
N THR A 114 -1.67 -10.37 8.85
CA THR A 114 -2.19 -11.74 8.83
C THR A 114 -3.71 -11.77 8.94
N ASP A 115 -4.28 -11.06 9.91
CA ASP A 115 -5.72 -10.90 10.06
C ASP A 115 -6.17 -9.57 9.42
N TRP A 116 -5.93 -9.45 8.13
CA TRP A 116 -6.28 -8.28 7.35
C TRP A 116 -7.78 -7.94 7.42
N ASN A 117 -8.62 -8.96 7.59
CA ASN A 117 -10.06 -8.78 7.62
C ASN A 117 -10.50 -8.09 8.92
N ALA A 118 -9.98 -8.51 10.07
CA ALA A 118 -10.21 -7.82 11.34
C ALA A 118 -9.60 -6.41 11.36
N GLU A 119 -8.44 -6.23 10.74
CA GLU A 119 -7.81 -4.91 10.67
C GLU A 119 -8.62 -3.95 9.79
N LEU A 120 -9.20 -4.44 8.71
CA LEU A 120 -10.10 -3.66 7.87
C LEU A 120 -11.35 -3.18 8.65
N ASP A 121 -11.89 -4.02 9.56
CA ASP A 121 -12.96 -3.61 10.48
C ASP A 121 -12.53 -2.44 11.37
N ARG A 122 -11.31 -2.50 11.92
CA ARG A 122 -10.76 -1.43 12.76
C ARG A 122 -10.62 -0.12 12.00
N TRP A 123 -10.18 -0.17 10.74
CA TRP A 123 -10.04 1.02 9.88
C TRP A 123 -11.40 1.63 9.56
N VAL A 124 -12.36 0.81 9.14
CA VAL A 124 -13.73 1.26 8.83
C VAL A 124 -14.42 1.88 10.04
N GLN A 125 -14.22 1.33 11.24
CA GLN A 125 -14.79 1.89 12.49
C GLN A 125 -14.30 3.32 12.80
N ARG A 126 -13.16 3.74 12.26
CA ARG A 126 -12.64 5.11 12.45
C ARG A 126 -13.27 6.11 11.50
N LEU A 127 -13.87 5.66 10.39
CA LEU A 127 -14.51 6.54 9.41
C LEU A 127 -15.77 7.19 9.97
N ALA A 128 -15.88 8.49 9.78
CA ALA A 128 -17.13 9.21 9.98
C ALA A 128 -18.15 8.82 8.90
N PRO A 129 -19.46 9.06 9.09
CA PRO A 129 -20.44 8.89 8.04
C PRO A 129 -20.05 9.65 6.77
N GLY A 130 -20.12 8.98 5.63
CA GLY A 130 -19.63 9.48 4.34
C GLY A 130 -18.11 9.41 4.16
N GLY A 131 -17.39 8.83 5.13
CA GLY A 131 -15.91 8.70 5.09
C GLY A 131 -15.43 7.75 4.00
N ILE A 132 -14.20 7.96 3.58
CA ILE A 132 -13.54 7.22 2.47
C ILE A 132 -12.47 6.28 3.02
N LEU A 133 -12.54 5.03 2.62
CA LEU A 133 -11.41 4.09 2.67
C LEU A 133 -10.77 4.06 1.28
N PHE A 134 -9.47 4.37 1.21
CA PHE A 134 -8.69 4.27 -0.01
C PHE A 134 -7.59 3.23 0.16
N LEU A 135 -7.61 2.19 -0.67
CA LEU A 135 -6.64 1.10 -0.66
C LEU A 135 -5.85 1.08 -1.96
N TYR A 136 -4.53 0.97 -1.87
CA TYR A 136 -3.63 0.74 -3.00
C TYR A 136 -2.74 -0.46 -2.67
N LEU A 137 -2.86 -1.53 -3.44
CA LEU A 137 -2.32 -2.85 -3.09
C LEU A 137 -1.66 -3.52 -4.29
N PRO A 138 -0.71 -4.45 -4.05
CA PRO A 138 -0.10 -5.21 -5.12
C PRO A 138 -1.14 -6.01 -5.90
N HIS A 139 -1.07 -5.92 -7.23
CA HIS A 139 -1.94 -6.69 -8.11
C HIS A 139 -1.63 -8.19 -8.03
N PRO A 140 -2.63 -9.07 -8.08
CA PRO A 140 -2.42 -10.52 -7.99
C PRO A 140 -1.52 -11.10 -9.08
N ASP A 141 -1.31 -10.41 -10.18
CA ASP A 141 -0.37 -10.82 -11.25
C ASP A 141 1.07 -10.41 -11.00
N CYS A 142 1.35 -9.67 -9.93
CA CYS A 142 2.71 -9.28 -9.55
C CYS A 142 3.41 -10.43 -8.82
N GLU A 143 4.10 -11.29 -9.57
CA GLU A 143 4.71 -12.51 -9.02
C GLU A 143 5.73 -12.24 -7.91
N ILE A 144 6.49 -11.12 -8.01
CA ILE A 144 7.51 -10.80 -7.02
C ILE A 144 6.91 -10.51 -5.64
N TRP A 145 5.65 -10.14 -5.57
CA TRP A 145 4.94 -9.80 -4.33
C TRP A 145 4.00 -10.90 -3.82
N HIS A 146 4.01 -12.08 -4.45
CA HIS A 146 3.26 -13.19 -3.90
C HIS A 146 3.83 -13.63 -2.56
N PRO A 147 3.00 -14.00 -1.57
CA PRO A 147 3.45 -14.62 -0.35
C PRO A 147 4.41 -15.78 -0.62
N GLY A 148 5.54 -15.80 0.10
CA GLY A 148 6.56 -16.83 -0.08
C GLY A 148 7.44 -16.68 -1.31
N SER A 149 7.27 -15.62 -2.13
CA SER A 149 8.21 -15.34 -3.22
C SER A 149 9.61 -15.03 -2.67
N ALA A 150 10.63 -15.29 -3.47
CA ALA A 150 12.01 -14.99 -3.11
C ALA A 150 12.25 -13.51 -2.78
N PHE A 151 11.35 -12.63 -3.22
CA PHE A 151 11.46 -11.19 -3.04
C PHE A 151 10.88 -10.68 -1.72
N VAL A 152 9.70 -11.17 -1.32
CA VAL A 152 9.02 -10.71 -0.09
C VAL A 152 9.07 -11.71 1.05
N GLY A 153 9.43 -12.98 0.78
CA GLY A 153 9.47 -14.02 1.81
C GLY A 153 8.17 -14.09 2.59
N ASP A 154 8.28 -13.96 3.91
CA ASP A 154 7.14 -13.93 4.84
C ASP A 154 6.52 -12.53 5.00
N GLY A 155 7.00 -11.53 4.28
CA GLY A 155 6.52 -10.15 4.38
C GLY A 155 5.05 -10.03 4.01
N HIS A 156 4.65 -10.56 2.86
CA HIS A 156 3.24 -10.61 2.46
C HIS A 156 2.57 -11.85 3.04
N LYS A 157 1.45 -11.66 3.73
CA LYS A 157 0.73 -12.72 4.44
C LYS A 157 -0.37 -13.35 3.60
N TRP A 158 -0.91 -12.61 2.63
CA TRP A 158 -1.98 -13.05 1.75
C TRP A 158 -1.87 -12.33 0.39
N LYS A 159 -2.67 -12.79 -0.58
CA LYS A 159 -2.70 -12.26 -1.93
C LYS A 159 -3.96 -11.42 -2.13
N PRO A 160 -3.88 -10.07 -2.13
CA PRO A 160 -5.03 -9.22 -2.39
C PRO A 160 -5.54 -9.39 -3.82
N THR A 161 -6.86 -9.33 -3.97
CA THR A 161 -7.51 -9.24 -5.29
C THR A 161 -8.60 -8.17 -5.27
N PRO A 162 -8.86 -7.47 -6.39
CA PRO A 162 -9.95 -6.50 -6.47
C PRO A 162 -11.31 -7.07 -6.06
N ALA A 163 -11.63 -8.29 -6.48
CA ALA A 163 -12.90 -8.96 -6.17
C ALA A 163 -13.03 -9.22 -4.66
N LEU A 164 -12.01 -9.82 -4.03
CA LEU A 164 -12.03 -10.10 -2.59
C LEU A 164 -12.24 -8.83 -1.75
N LEU A 165 -11.58 -7.74 -2.14
CA LEU A 165 -11.72 -6.47 -1.41
C LEU A 165 -13.07 -5.80 -1.65
N ARG A 166 -13.63 -5.89 -2.86
CA ARG A 166 -15.00 -5.41 -3.12
C ARG A 166 -16.02 -6.13 -2.23
N ASP A 167 -15.90 -7.44 -2.13
CA ASP A 167 -16.78 -8.26 -1.27
C ASP A 167 -16.61 -7.89 0.21
N ALA A 168 -15.36 -7.73 0.66
CA ALA A 168 -15.06 -7.34 2.04
C ALA A 168 -15.58 -5.93 2.38
N ILE A 169 -15.49 -4.98 1.45
CA ILE A 169 -16.03 -3.62 1.58
C ILE A 169 -17.56 -3.67 1.64
N ALA A 170 -18.22 -4.40 0.72
CA ALA A 170 -19.66 -4.52 0.67
C ALA A 170 -20.24 -5.18 1.93
N ALA A 171 -19.56 -6.20 2.47
CA ALA A 171 -19.93 -6.87 3.72
C ALA A 171 -19.94 -5.93 4.93
N ARG A 172 -19.25 -4.78 4.85
CA ARG A 172 -19.17 -3.73 5.88
C ARG A 172 -20.07 -2.53 5.60
N GLY A 173 -20.95 -2.64 4.61
CA GLY A 173 -21.84 -1.54 4.20
C GLY A 173 -21.17 -0.45 3.38
N GLY A 174 -19.93 -0.66 2.94
CA GLY A 174 -19.26 0.27 2.04
C GLY A 174 -19.65 0.06 0.57
N HIS A 175 -19.51 1.09 -0.22
CA HIS A 175 -19.69 1.01 -1.68
C HIS A 175 -18.49 1.64 -2.40
N VAL A 176 -18.00 0.98 -3.43
CA VAL A 176 -16.86 1.46 -4.22
C VAL A 176 -17.30 2.65 -5.07
N VAL A 177 -16.59 3.78 -4.91
CA VAL A 177 -16.87 5.04 -5.64
C VAL A 177 -15.84 5.30 -6.74
N ALA A 178 -14.65 4.71 -6.64
CA ALA A 178 -13.64 4.72 -7.70
C ALA A 178 -12.78 3.46 -7.59
N ALA A 179 -12.30 2.95 -8.70
CA ALA A 179 -11.38 1.83 -8.73
C ALA A 179 -10.64 1.76 -10.07
N ASP A 180 -9.45 1.20 -10.01
CA ASP A 180 -8.74 0.64 -11.17
C ASP A 180 -8.26 -0.75 -10.75
N ASP A 181 -8.79 -1.78 -11.39
CA ASP A 181 -8.47 -3.17 -11.06
C ASP A 181 -7.04 -3.56 -11.50
N GLY A 182 -6.34 -2.69 -12.20
CA GLY A 182 -4.92 -2.82 -12.55
C GLY A 182 -4.61 -3.92 -13.57
N PRO A 183 -3.35 -4.40 -13.63
CA PRO A 183 -2.21 -3.78 -12.96
C PRO A 183 -1.84 -2.43 -13.58
N ASP A 184 -1.56 -1.46 -12.73
CA ASP A 184 -0.96 -0.20 -13.16
C ASP A 184 0.55 -0.35 -13.46
N ALA A 185 1.25 0.77 -13.74
CA ALA A 185 2.69 0.75 -14.00
C ALA A 185 3.54 0.31 -12.79
N MET A 186 2.94 0.27 -11.60
CA MET A 186 3.55 -0.21 -10.35
C MET A 186 3.09 -1.61 -9.99
N HIS A 187 2.52 -2.36 -10.92
CA HIS A 187 1.97 -3.68 -10.69
C HIS A 187 0.96 -3.73 -9.53
N SER A 188 0.17 -2.68 -9.40
CA SER A 188 -0.77 -2.48 -8.31
C SER A 188 -2.17 -2.17 -8.82
N PHE A 189 -3.14 -2.18 -7.91
CA PHE A 189 -4.52 -1.79 -8.15
C PHE A 189 -5.03 -0.93 -6.99
N HIS A 190 -6.13 -0.18 -7.20
CA HIS A 190 -6.71 0.61 -6.12
C HIS A 190 -8.22 0.54 -6.07
N LEU A 191 -8.75 0.79 -4.88
CA LEU A 191 -10.17 0.93 -4.58
C LEU A 191 -10.36 2.13 -3.64
N ALA A 192 -11.31 3.01 -3.97
CA ALA A 192 -11.86 4.00 -3.05
C ALA A 192 -13.29 3.63 -2.73
N ALA A 193 -13.62 3.51 -1.46
CA ALA A 193 -14.96 3.14 -1.00
C ALA A 193 -15.49 4.13 0.03
N ARG A 194 -16.79 4.42 -0.03
CA ARG A 194 -17.50 5.28 0.91
C ARG A 194 -18.30 4.44 1.89
N PHE A 195 -18.35 4.89 3.14
CA PHE A 195 -19.11 4.30 4.24
C PHE A 195 -20.08 5.35 4.81
N ASP A 196 -21.39 5.09 4.76
CA ASP A 196 -22.46 6.00 5.20
C ASP A 196 -22.80 5.84 6.70
#